data_1cfee6d368573c9e231e235e64285b9f
#
_entry.id   1cfee6d368573c9e231e235e64285b9f
#
_cell.length_a   1.000
_cell.length_b   1.000
_cell.length_c   1.000
_cell.angle_alpha   90.00
_cell.angle_beta   90.00
_cell.angle_gamma   90.00
#
_symmetry.space_group_name_H-M   'P 1'
#
loop_
_entity.id
_entity.type
_entity.pdbx_description
1 polymer ?
#
loop_
_entity_poly.entity_id
_entity_poly.type
_entity_poly.pdbx_seq_one_letter_code
_entity_poly.pdbx_strand_id
1 'polypeptide(L)'
;FVEEFNALLTEPMQPKPGELLNTELRIFALIRLGITDSTKIAQFLRYSVTTIYNYRTRVRNKALGERDEFETKVMQIGKVEE
;
A
#
# COMPACT_ATOMS: atom_id res chain seq x y z
N PHE A 1 -6.21 8.36 -4.82
CA PHE A 1 -5.39 7.48 -3.99
C PHE A 1 -3.99 7.23 -4.59
N VAL A 2 -3.90 6.87 -5.87
CA VAL A 2 -2.61 6.51 -6.49
C VAL A 2 -1.61 7.66 -6.45
N GLU A 3 -2.03 8.88 -6.77
CA GLU A 3 -1.14 10.05 -6.76
C GLU A 3 -0.61 10.35 -5.36
N GLU A 4 -1.49 10.34 -4.36
CA GLU A 4 -1.10 10.61 -2.97
C GLU A 4 -0.22 9.50 -2.43
N PHE A 5 -0.52 8.25 -2.79
CA PHE A 5 0.31 7.11 -2.41
C PHE A 5 1.72 7.24 -3.01
N ASN A 6 1.82 7.55 -4.30
CA ASN A 6 3.12 7.69 -4.97
C ASN A 6 3.93 8.86 -4.43
N ALA A 7 3.28 9.89 -3.90
CA ALA A 7 3.97 11.01 -3.27
C ALA A 7 4.74 10.58 -2.00
N LEU A 8 4.41 9.44 -1.42
CA LEU A 8 5.08 8.90 -0.25
C LEU A 8 6.30 8.02 -0.59
N LEU A 9 6.56 7.80 -1.87
CA LEU A 9 7.59 6.87 -2.33
C LEU A 9 8.72 7.60 -3.06
N THR A 10 9.92 7.00 -3.01
CA THR A 10 11.07 7.48 -3.79
C THR A 10 10.89 7.22 -5.29
N GLU A 11 10.17 6.14 -5.65
CA GLU A 11 9.86 5.79 -7.03
C GLU A 11 8.36 5.55 -7.18
N PRO A 12 7.67 6.30 -8.06
CA PRO A 12 6.24 6.07 -8.29
C PRO A 12 5.95 4.68 -8.84
N MET A 13 4.83 4.10 -8.40
CA MET A 13 4.31 2.86 -8.94
C MET A 13 3.24 3.18 -9.97
N GLN A 14 3.33 2.55 -11.15
CA GLN A 14 2.36 2.73 -12.22
C GLN A 14 1.65 1.40 -12.46
N PRO A 15 0.30 1.38 -12.46
CA PRO A 15 -0.42 0.20 -12.95
C PRO A 15 -0.07 -0.06 -14.40
N LYS A 16 -0.08 -1.34 -14.80
CA LYS A 16 0.10 -1.70 -16.20
C LYS A 16 -1.07 -1.21 -17.03
N PRO A 17 -0.88 -0.98 -18.36
CA PRO A 17 -1.99 -0.61 -19.23
C PRO A 17 -3.15 -1.60 -19.10
N GLY A 18 -4.37 -1.09 -18.92
CA GLY A 18 -5.56 -1.91 -18.73
C GLY A 18 -5.85 -2.31 -17.29
N GLU A 19 -4.95 -2.04 -16.35
CA GLU A 19 -5.16 -2.28 -14.93
C GLU A 19 -5.45 -0.98 -14.20
N LEU A 20 -6.40 -1.01 -13.26
CA LEU A 20 -6.66 0.13 -12.39
C LEU A 20 -5.60 0.22 -11.29
N LEU A 21 -5.25 -0.91 -10.69
CA LEU A 21 -4.25 -1.00 -9.63
C LEU A 21 -3.43 -2.28 -9.82
N ASN A 22 -2.13 -2.22 -9.55
CA ASN A 22 -1.30 -3.42 -9.46
C ASN A 22 -1.48 -4.08 -8.07
N THR A 23 -0.80 -5.22 -7.85
CA THR A 23 -0.93 -5.97 -6.59
C THR A 23 -0.55 -5.11 -5.38
N GLU A 24 0.57 -4.40 -5.46
CA GLU A 24 1.05 -3.56 -4.35
C GLU A 24 0.06 -2.45 -4.02
N LEU A 25 -0.49 -1.80 -5.05
CA LEU A 25 -1.49 -0.75 -4.84
C LEU A 25 -2.78 -1.30 -4.24
N ARG A 26 -3.18 -2.52 -4.62
CA ARG A 26 -4.36 -3.18 -4.02
C ARG A 26 -4.14 -3.46 -2.54
N ILE A 27 -2.95 -3.94 -2.17
CA ILE A 27 -2.60 -4.20 -0.77
C ILE A 27 -2.73 -2.92 0.04
N PHE A 28 -2.13 -1.84 -0.42
CA PHE A 28 -2.14 -0.58 0.32
C PHE A 28 -3.50 0.14 0.26
N ALA A 29 -4.30 -0.09 -0.77
CA ALA A 29 -5.68 0.37 -0.80
C ALA A 29 -6.50 -0.30 0.32
N LEU A 30 -6.31 -1.60 0.55
CA LEU A 30 -6.96 -2.31 1.66
C LEU A 30 -6.49 -1.77 3.01
N ILE A 31 -5.19 -1.51 3.15
CA ILE A 31 -4.64 -0.90 4.37
C ILE A 31 -5.29 0.46 4.60
N ARG A 32 -5.44 1.27 3.57
CA ARG A 32 -6.11 2.57 3.67
C ARG A 32 -7.56 2.44 4.15
N LEU A 33 -8.24 1.38 3.75
CA LEU A 33 -9.61 1.09 4.18
C LEU A 33 -9.70 0.52 5.60
N GLY A 34 -8.57 0.31 6.26
CA GLY A 34 -8.51 -0.20 7.63
C GLY A 34 -8.21 -1.69 7.75
N ILE A 35 -8.04 -2.38 6.63
CA ILE A 35 -7.66 -3.81 6.63
C ILE A 35 -6.14 -3.88 6.64
N THR A 36 -5.56 -4.00 7.83
CA THR A 36 -4.11 -3.91 8.04
C THR A 36 -3.44 -5.25 8.35
N ASP A 37 -4.23 -6.29 8.64
CA ASP A 37 -3.72 -7.62 8.95
C ASP A 37 -3.34 -8.34 7.66
N SER A 38 -2.08 -8.75 7.54
CA SER A 38 -1.59 -9.44 6.35
C SER A 38 -2.33 -10.74 6.06
N THR A 39 -2.79 -11.46 7.08
CA THR A 39 -3.58 -12.68 6.90
C THR A 39 -4.91 -12.37 6.21
N LYS A 40 -5.59 -11.31 6.64
CA LYS A 40 -6.85 -10.89 6.02
C LYS A 40 -6.65 -10.38 4.61
N ILE A 41 -5.61 -9.60 4.38
CA ILE A 41 -5.26 -9.12 3.05
C ILE A 41 -4.99 -10.29 2.11
N ALA A 42 -4.22 -11.28 2.58
CA ALA A 42 -3.89 -12.48 1.80
C ALA A 42 -5.15 -13.24 1.42
N GLN A 43 -6.08 -13.44 2.35
CA GLN A 43 -7.35 -14.10 2.09
C GLN A 43 -8.18 -13.31 1.07
N PHE A 44 -8.23 -12.00 1.23
CA PHE A 44 -9.03 -11.12 0.37
C PHE A 44 -8.51 -11.13 -1.07
N LEU A 45 -7.19 -11.08 -1.24
CA LEU A 45 -6.56 -11.02 -2.56
C LEU A 45 -6.15 -12.39 -3.11
N ARG A 46 -6.33 -13.46 -2.32
CA ARG A 46 -5.98 -14.84 -2.68
C ARG A 46 -4.48 -15.04 -2.93
N TYR A 47 -3.67 -14.49 -2.02
CA TYR A 47 -2.23 -14.72 -1.98
C TYR A 47 -1.85 -15.39 -0.68
N SER A 48 -0.61 -15.91 -0.59
CA SER A 48 -0.08 -16.38 0.68
C SER A 48 0.27 -15.19 1.58
N VAL A 49 0.25 -15.41 2.89
CA VAL A 49 0.63 -14.37 3.87
C VAL A 49 2.07 -13.92 3.63
N THR A 50 2.96 -14.85 3.31
CA THR A 50 4.36 -14.54 3.01
C THR A 50 4.48 -13.60 1.81
N THR A 51 3.70 -13.82 0.76
CA THR A 51 3.68 -12.95 -0.42
C THR A 51 3.25 -11.52 -0.03
N ILE A 52 2.17 -11.40 0.76
CA ILE A 52 1.70 -10.09 1.22
C ILE A 52 2.77 -9.40 2.06
N TYR A 53 3.39 -10.13 2.98
CA TYR A 53 4.45 -9.59 3.83
C TYR A 53 5.62 -9.07 2.99
N ASN A 54 6.04 -9.83 1.99
CA ASN A 54 7.15 -9.45 1.11
C ASN A 54 6.84 -8.19 0.31
N TYR A 55 5.62 -8.08 -0.23
CA TYR A 55 5.19 -6.88 -0.94
C TYR A 55 5.17 -5.65 -0.01
N ARG A 56 4.62 -5.79 1.18
CA ARG A 56 4.58 -4.67 2.15
C ARG A 56 5.98 -4.21 2.51
N THR A 57 6.88 -5.14 2.79
CA THR A 57 8.28 -4.83 3.13
C THR A 57 8.98 -4.12 1.98
N ARG A 58 8.81 -4.63 0.75
CA ARG A 58 9.44 -4.05 -0.43
C ARG A 58 8.99 -2.62 -0.67
N VAL A 59 7.70 -2.35 -0.52
CA VAL A 59 7.17 -1.00 -0.71
C VAL A 59 7.62 -0.08 0.40
N ARG A 60 7.61 -0.52 1.66
CA ARG A 60 8.11 0.28 2.77
C ARG A 60 9.57 0.68 2.59
N ASN A 61 10.38 -0.18 1.98
CA ASN A 61 11.78 0.12 1.70
C ASN A 61 11.94 1.26 0.68
N LYS A 62 10.91 1.58 -0.08
CA LYS A 62 10.89 2.69 -1.03
C LYS A 62 10.25 3.96 -0.45
N ALA A 63 9.91 3.97 0.83
CA ALA A 63 9.26 5.10 1.46
C ALA A 63 10.19 6.30 1.55
N LEU A 64 9.65 7.50 1.33
CA LEU A 64 10.30 8.75 1.68
C LEU A 64 10.20 8.92 3.20
N GLY A 65 11.33 9.22 3.86
CA GLY A 65 11.37 9.36 5.31
C GLY A 65 11.40 8.01 6.03
N GLU A 66 10.84 7.98 7.23
CA GLU A 66 10.90 6.80 8.09
C GLU A 66 9.98 5.69 7.57
N ARG A 67 10.57 4.53 7.25
CA ARG A 67 9.80 3.41 6.72
C ARG A 67 8.77 2.87 7.72
N ASP A 68 9.04 2.99 9.04
CA ASP A 68 8.11 2.54 10.08
C ASP A 68 6.85 3.39 10.15
N GLU A 69 6.90 4.61 9.60
CA GLU A 69 5.76 5.52 9.56
C GLU A 69 5.00 5.46 8.23
N PHE A 70 5.51 4.69 7.26
CA PHE A 70 4.93 4.68 5.92
C PHE A 70 3.46 4.28 5.91
N GLU A 71 3.11 3.17 6.57
CA GLU A 71 1.72 2.70 6.59
C GLU A 71 0.81 3.65 7.37
N THR A 72 1.32 4.29 8.40
CA THR A 72 0.58 5.34 9.11
C THR A 72 0.25 6.50 8.16
N LYS A 73 1.21 6.91 7.34
CA LYS A 73 1.00 7.96 6.32
C LYS A 73 -0.03 7.52 5.27
N VAL A 74 0.01 6.25 4.84
CA VAL A 74 -0.99 5.70 3.91
C VAL A 74 -2.39 5.83 4.52
N MET A 75 -2.54 5.53 5.80
CA MET A 75 -3.82 5.63 6.51
C MET A 75 -4.36 7.07 6.55
N GLN A 76 -3.53 8.06 6.36
CA GLN A 76 -3.93 9.46 6.36
C GLN A 76 -4.33 9.99 4.99
N ILE A 77 -4.12 9.22 3.91
CA ILE A 77 -4.44 9.65 2.56
C ILE A 77 -5.94 9.96 2.46
N GLY A 78 -6.26 11.16 1.96
CA GLY A 78 -7.64 11.57 1.75
C GLY A 78 -8.42 11.89 3.01
N LYS A 79 -7.82 11.84 4.21
CA LYS A 79 -8.50 12.26 5.43
C LYS A 79 -8.55 13.77 5.50
N VAL A 80 -9.73 14.27 5.81
CA VAL A 80 -9.93 15.70 6.07
C VAL A 80 -9.79 15.93 7.56
N GLU A 81 -8.89 16.83 7.95
CA GLU A 81 -8.79 17.27 9.33
C GLU A 81 -9.85 18.34 9.59
N GLU A 82 -10.65 18.10 10.61
CA GLU A 82 -11.63 19.08 11.07
C GLU A 82 -11.10 19.84 12.28
#